data_f4d9352c43c68c10009b963acd3b5753
#
_entry.id   f4d9352c43c68c10009b963acd3b5753
#
_cell.length_a   1.000
_cell.length_b   1.000
_cell.length_c   1.000
_cell.angle_alpha   90.00
_cell.angle_beta   90.00
_cell.angle_gamma   90.00
#
_symmetry.space_group_name_H-M   'P 1'
#
loop_
_entity.id
_entity.type
_entity.pdbx_description
1 polymer ?
#
loop_
_entity_poly.entity_id
_entity_poly.type
_entity_poly.pdbx_seq_one_letter_code
_entity_poly.pdbx_strand_id
1 'polypeptide(L)' 'MKTEQDLLRCAYEVADQYRDGLWPEWRNKQWQEIWKLLINVLRHRCPGFTDTQYGEALNHGFLDER' A
#
# COMPACT_ATOMS: atom_id res chain seq x y z
N MET A 1 -9.47 6.07 16.56
CA MET A 1 -9.99 5.17 15.52
C MET A 1 -9.56 5.67 14.16
N LYS A 2 -9.06 4.80 13.31
CA LYS A 2 -8.58 5.21 11.99
C LYS A 2 -9.73 5.29 10.99
N THR A 3 -9.67 6.30 10.11
CA THR A 3 -10.70 6.56 9.09
C THR A 3 -10.20 6.13 7.72
N GLU A 4 -11.09 6.18 6.72
CA GLU A 4 -10.68 5.92 5.34
C GLU A 4 -9.63 6.91 4.86
N GLN A 5 -9.69 8.16 5.33
CA GLN A 5 -8.67 9.15 4.97
C GLN A 5 -7.31 8.77 5.54
N ASP A 6 -7.28 8.23 6.76
CA ASP A 6 -6.02 7.73 7.32
C ASP A 6 -5.49 6.56 6.49
N LEU A 7 -6.37 5.67 6.06
CA LEU A 7 -5.99 4.54 5.22
C LEU A 7 -5.40 5.03 3.89
N LEU A 8 -6.05 5.99 3.24
CA LEU A 8 -5.56 6.54 1.98
C LEU A 8 -4.19 7.20 2.16
N ARG A 9 -4.01 7.94 3.25
CA ARG A 9 -2.71 8.56 3.54
C ARG A 9 -1.63 7.51 3.68
N CYS A 10 -1.89 6.45 4.43
CA CYS A 10 -0.94 5.36 4.59
C CYS A 10 -0.64 4.70 3.24
N ALA A 11 -1.66 4.52 2.40
CA ALA A 11 -1.48 3.92 1.09
C ALA A 11 -0.62 4.79 0.18
N TYR A 12 -0.81 6.10 0.20
CA TYR A 12 0.03 7.02 -0.56
C TYR A 12 1.49 6.94 -0.11
N GLU A 13 1.71 6.90 1.20
CA GLU A 13 3.07 6.78 1.73
C GLU A 13 3.72 5.46 1.32
N VAL A 14 2.99 4.36 1.42
CA VAL A 14 3.51 3.04 1.03
C VAL A 14 3.83 3.02 -0.46
N ALA A 15 2.94 3.56 -1.30
CA ALA A 15 3.17 3.62 -2.74
C ALA A 15 4.40 4.45 -3.08
N ASP A 16 4.56 5.60 -2.44
CA ASP A 16 5.72 6.46 -2.65
C ASP A 16 7.00 5.75 -2.22
N GLN A 17 6.99 5.09 -1.08
CA GLN A 17 8.15 4.36 -0.58
C GLN A 17 8.54 3.23 -1.52
N TYR A 18 7.56 2.54 -2.09
CA TYR A 18 7.84 1.50 -3.07
C TYR A 18 8.48 2.09 -4.32
N ARG A 19 7.95 3.20 -4.83
CA ARG A 19 8.52 3.88 -5.99
C ARG A 19 9.94 4.37 -5.73
N ASP A 20 10.21 4.80 -4.50
CA ASP A 20 11.54 5.28 -4.10
C ASP A 20 12.53 4.16 -3.90
N GLY A 21 12.08 2.89 -3.97
CA GLY A 21 12.98 1.75 -3.87
C GLY A 21 13.28 1.34 -2.44
N LEU A 22 12.37 1.60 -1.50
CA LEU A 22 12.58 1.22 -0.10
C LEU A 22 12.70 -0.30 0.07
N TRP A 23 12.09 -1.07 -0.84
CA TRP A 23 12.16 -2.53 -0.80
C TRP A 23 12.80 -3.07 -2.08
N PRO A 24 14.13 -2.87 -2.26
CA PRO A 24 14.79 -3.32 -3.49
C PRO A 24 14.75 -4.82 -3.69
N GLU A 25 14.63 -5.60 -2.62
CA GLU A 25 14.55 -7.05 -2.69
C GLU A 25 13.28 -7.55 -3.39
N TRP A 26 12.30 -6.67 -3.59
CA TRP A 26 11.04 -7.06 -4.24
C TRP A 26 11.09 -6.93 -5.75
N ARG A 27 12.18 -6.41 -6.31
CA ARG A 27 12.27 -6.15 -7.77
C ARG A 27 12.09 -7.40 -8.62
N ASN A 28 12.54 -8.55 -8.12
CA ASN A 28 12.48 -9.80 -8.86
C ASN A 28 11.18 -10.59 -8.61
N LYS A 29 10.28 -10.06 -7.81
CA LYS A 29 9.02 -10.70 -7.51
C LYS A 29 7.97 -10.32 -8.54
N GLN A 30 7.00 -11.21 -8.74
CA GLN A 30 5.84 -10.91 -9.58
C GLN A 30 5.00 -9.83 -8.92
N TRP A 31 4.30 -9.06 -9.76
CA TRP A 31 3.48 -7.96 -9.24
C TRP A 31 2.43 -8.42 -8.23
N GLN A 32 1.85 -9.60 -8.45
CA GLN A 32 0.86 -10.14 -7.52
C GLN A 32 1.46 -10.36 -6.13
N GLU A 33 2.68 -10.84 -6.06
CA GLU A 33 3.37 -11.03 -4.78
C GLU A 33 3.68 -9.68 -4.13
N ILE A 34 4.15 -8.74 -4.92
CA ILE A 34 4.45 -7.40 -4.43
C ILE A 34 3.19 -6.77 -3.86
N TRP A 35 2.05 -6.94 -4.56
CA TRP A 35 0.77 -6.41 -4.09
C TRP A 35 0.40 -6.93 -2.71
N LYS A 36 0.56 -8.23 -2.50
CA LYS A 36 0.29 -8.85 -1.20
C LYS A 36 1.21 -8.31 -0.12
N LEU A 37 2.47 -8.12 -0.45
CA LEU A 37 3.44 -7.56 0.50
C LEU A 37 3.09 -6.13 0.88
N LEU A 38 2.68 -5.35 -0.10
CA LEU A 38 2.25 -3.96 0.14
C LEU A 38 1.00 -3.93 1.03
N ILE A 39 0.06 -4.84 0.81
CA ILE A 39 -1.12 -4.93 1.66
C ILE A 39 -0.72 -5.28 3.09
N ASN A 40 0.23 -6.19 3.27
CA ASN A 40 0.72 -6.53 4.60
C ASN A 40 1.34 -5.33 5.30
N VAL A 41 2.17 -4.56 4.59
CA VAL A 41 2.77 -3.36 5.15
C VAL A 41 1.67 -2.38 5.58
N LEU A 42 0.69 -2.20 4.72
CA LEU A 42 -0.42 -1.29 4.99
C LEU A 42 -1.23 -1.75 6.20
N ARG A 43 -1.46 -3.05 6.32
CA ARG A 43 -2.18 -3.62 7.44
C ARG A 43 -1.46 -3.37 8.76
N HIS A 44 -0.13 -3.47 8.76
CA HIS A 44 0.66 -3.19 9.95
C HIS A 44 0.62 -1.72 10.35
N ARG A 45 0.65 -0.84 9.36
CA ARG A 45 0.66 0.61 9.64
C ARG A 45 -0.71 1.14 9.97
N CYS A 46 -1.74 0.55 9.41
CA CYS A 46 -3.11 1.05 9.52
C CYS A 46 -4.08 -0.13 9.67
N PRO A 47 -4.07 -0.82 10.83
CA PRO A 47 -4.94 -1.98 11.02
C PRO A 47 -6.40 -1.59 11.14
N GLY A 48 -7.29 -2.58 11.01
CA GLY A 48 -8.71 -2.39 11.24
C GLY A 48 -9.55 -2.29 9.97
N PHE A 49 -8.96 -2.59 8.80
CA PHE A 49 -9.68 -2.59 7.52
C PHE A 49 -9.65 -3.98 6.90
N THR A 50 -10.43 -4.15 5.84
CA THR A 50 -10.45 -5.41 5.10
C THR A 50 -9.37 -5.41 4.01
N ASP A 51 -9.05 -6.60 3.51
CA ASP A 51 -8.09 -6.72 2.41
C ASP A 51 -8.59 -5.97 1.17
N THR A 52 -9.91 -5.99 0.92
CA THR A 52 -10.50 -5.24 -0.19
C THR A 52 -10.24 -3.74 -0.02
N GLN A 53 -10.43 -3.23 1.19
CA GLN A 53 -10.18 -1.81 1.46
C GLN A 53 -8.71 -1.45 1.28
N TYR A 54 -7.81 -2.30 1.73
CA TYR A 54 -6.37 -2.08 1.53
C TYR A 54 -6.02 -2.06 0.04
N GLY A 55 -6.57 -2.99 -0.72
CA GLY A 55 -6.33 -3.05 -2.16
C GLY A 55 -6.83 -1.81 -2.88
N GLU A 56 -8.04 -1.35 -2.53
CA GLU A 56 -8.60 -0.13 -3.13
C GLU A 56 -7.75 1.09 -2.80
N ALA A 57 -7.33 1.20 -1.54
CA ALA A 57 -6.49 2.31 -1.12
C ALA A 57 -5.15 2.32 -1.88
N LEU A 58 -4.53 1.14 -2.05
CA LEU A 58 -3.30 1.03 -2.83
C LEU A 58 -3.51 1.42 -4.28
N ASN A 59 -4.64 1.04 -4.89
CA ASN A 59 -4.97 1.48 -6.23
C ASN A 59 -4.96 2.99 -6.32
N HIS A 60 -5.61 3.67 -5.38
CA HIS A 60 -5.59 5.13 -5.35
C HIS A 60 -4.18 5.67 -5.21
N GLY A 61 -3.37 5.04 -4.35
CA GLY A 61 -2.01 5.47 -4.13
C GLY A 61 -1.13 5.36 -5.37
N PHE A 62 -1.32 4.33 -6.18
CA PHE A 62 -0.53 4.11 -7.38
C PHE A 62 -1.08 4.84 -8.61
N LEU A 63 -2.40 5.00 -8.72
CA LEU A 63 -3.02 5.61 -9.88
C LEU A 63 -3.22 7.11 -9.75
N ASP A 64 -3.21 7.62 -8.54
CA ASP A 64 -3.43 9.04 -8.31
C ASP A 64 -2.17 9.83 -8.63
N GLU A 65 -2.32 10.83 -9.47
CA GLU A 65 -1.24 11.75 -9.81
C GLU A 65 -1.29 12.95 -8.86
N ARG A 66 -0.47 12.88 -7.87
CA ARG A 66 -0.39 13.98 -6.90
C ARG A 66 0.56 15.07 -7.34
#